data_6f4c4189a33ce4a77d7aee13753cfd37
#
_entry.id   6f4c4189a33ce4a77d7aee13753cfd37
#
_cell.length_a   1.000
_cell.length_b   1.000
_cell.length_c   1.000
_cell.angle_alpha   90.00
_cell.angle_beta   90.00
_cell.angle_gamma   90.00
#
_symmetry.space_group_name_H-M   'P 1'
#
loop_
_entity.id
_entity.type
_entity.pdbx_description
1 polymer ?
#
loop_
_entity_poly.entity_id
_entity_poly.type
_entity_poly.pdbx_seq_one_letter_code
_entity_poly.pdbx_strand_id
1 'polypeptide(L)'
;MKTYLKITAVAAMFWVIPMAFLGEVSVQPILHETIRNLYWHVTMWFSMFILLLASVVHGIAYLRHNNPIRDEKSLALTQVALLYGCIGIVTGMVWARFTWDTFWTKDPQLNGAAITILAYLAYMVLRASIPDARKRAEISAVYGIFAFVLMVVLIVVLPRMQDVDSLHPGKGGNPGFGNYKDLKNDMRLVFYPAILAWTLVGFWLANLSFRIQHLTRISHAQS
;
A
#
# COMPACT_ATOMS: atom_id res chain seq x y z
N MET A 1 13.26 -11.19 -8.41
CA MET A 1 13.00 -11.72 -7.05
C MET A 1 13.50 -13.18 -6.98
N LYS A 2 14.14 -13.58 -5.91
CA LYS A 2 14.69 -14.95 -5.73
C LYS A 2 13.54 -15.97 -5.61
N THR A 3 13.77 -17.20 -6.06
CA THR A 3 12.74 -18.26 -6.14
C THR A 3 12.11 -18.59 -4.78
N TYR A 4 12.93 -18.66 -3.71
CA TYR A 4 12.41 -18.96 -2.39
C TYR A 4 11.39 -17.91 -1.89
N LEU A 5 11.59 -16.60 -2.20
CA LEU A 5 10.61 -15.56 -1.85
C LEU A 5 9.28 -15.72 -2.58
N LYS A 6 9.30 -16.23 -3.82
CA LYS A 6 8.06 -16.55 -4.57
C LYS A 6 7.33 -17.74 -3.95
N ILE A 7 8.08 -18.78 -3.57
CA ILE A 7 7.52 -19.95 -2.88
C ILE A 7 6.89 -19.52 -1.56
N THR A 8 7.58 -18.69 -0.76
CA THR A 8 7.05 -18.16 0.49
C THR A 8 5.77 -17.35 0.25
N ALA A 9 5.73 -16.50 -0.77
CA ALA A 9 4.54 -15.71 -1.12
C ALA A 9 3.34 -16.63 -1.46
N VAL A 10 3.56 -17.65 -2.28
CA VAL A 10 2.53 -18.62 -2.67
C VAL A 10 2.05 -19.42 -1.45
N ALA A 11 2.97 -19.96 -0.65
CA ALA A 11 2.63 -20.72 0.56
C ALA A 11 1.83 -19.89 1.56
N ALA A 12 2.25 -18.62 1.79
CA ALA A 12 1.54 -17.70 2.65
C ALA A 12 0.14 -17.36 2.11
N MET A 13 -0.04 -17.21 0.79
CA MET A 13 -1.36 -16.99 0.19
C MET A 13 -2.26 -18.23 0.33
N PHE A 14 -1.72 -19.44 0.18
CA PHE A 14 -2.47 -20.68 0.42
C PHE A 14 -2.96 -20.83 1.88
N TRP A 15 -2.26 -20.25 2.83
CA TRP A 15 -2.71 -20.14 4.21
C TRP A 15 -3.74 -19.01 4.38
N VAL A 16 -3.42 -17.80 3.91
CA VAL A 16 -4.20 -16.59 4.18
C VAL A 16 -5.58 -16.65 3.54
N ILE A 17 -5.69 -17.07 2.27
CA ILE A 17 -6.96 -17.04 1.56
C ILE A 17 -8.03 -17.93 2.22
N PRO A 18 -7.80 -19.22 2.49
CA PRO A 18 -8.78 -20.05 3.18
C PRO A 18 -9.10 -19.54 4.60
N MET A 19 -8.08 -19.14 5.36
CA MET A 19 -8.27 -18.68 6.74
C MET A 19 -9.01 -17.35 6.82
N ALA A 20 -8.82 -16.43 5.86
CA ALA A 20 -9.53 -15.17 5.81
C ALA A 20 -11.04 -15.36 5.53
N PHE A 21 -11.41 -16.36 4.75
CA PHE A 21 -12.83 -16.66 4.44
C PHE A 21 -13.49 -17.63 5.41
N LEU A 22 -12.78 -18.67 5.83
CA LEU A 22 -13.34 -19.82 6.56
C LEU A 22 -12.90 -19.88 8.03
N GLY A 23 -11.81 -19.20 8.40
CA GLY A 23 -11.31 -19.18 9.78
C GLY A 23 -12.27 -18.49 10.74
N GLU A 24 -12.15 -18.78 12.00
CA GLU A 24 -12.90 -18.08 13.05
C GLU A 24 -12.42 -16.62 13.18
N VAL A 25 -13.37 -15.70 13.37
CA VAL A 25 -13.09 -14.29 13.66
C VAL A 25 -13.80 -13.88 14.93
N SER A 26 -13.21 -12.95 15.66
CA SER A 26 -13.89 -12.43 16.85
C SER A 26 -15.05 -11.54 16.43
N VAL A 27 -16.25 -11.88 16.90
CA VAL A 27 -17.43 -11.05 16.71
C VAL A 27 -17.25 -9.72 17.46
N GLN A 28 -17.23 -8.64 16.72
CA GLN A 28 -17.20 -7.28 17.26
C GLN A 28 -18.62 -6.66 17.17
N PRO A 29 -19.06 -5.85 18.14
CA PRO A 29 -20.45 -5.36 18.19
C PRO A 29 -20.95 -4.64 16.93
N ILE A 30 -20.07 -3.93 16.22
CA ILE A 30 -20.42 -3.17 15.00
C ILE A 30 -19.95 -3.89 13.74
N LEU A 31 -18.81 -4.57 13.80
CA LEU A 31 -18.15 -5.13 12.63
C LEU A 31 -18.67 -6.51 12.25
N HIS A 32 -19.13 -7.31 13.24
CA HIS A 32 -19.57 -8.68 13.02
C HIS A 32 -18.59 -9.47 12.13
N GLU A 33 -19.10 -10.24 11.18
CA GLU A 33 -18.29 -10.98 10.20
C GLU A 33 -17.53 -10.07 9.21
N THR A 34 -17.92 -8.79 9.05
CA THR A 34 -17.23 -7.86 8.15
C THR A 34 -15.80 -7.57 8.58
N ILE A 35 -15.44 -7.88 9.84
CA ILE A 35 -14.06 -7.80 10.35
C ILE A 35 -13.07 -8.60 9.48
N ARG A 36 -13.52 -9.61 8.71
CA ARG A 36 -12.70 -10.35 7.74
C ARG A 36 -12.06 -9.44 6.69
N ASN A 37 -12.68 -8.28 6.41
CA ASN A 37 -12.10 -7.32 5.49
C ASN A 37 -10.77 -6.72 5.99
N LEU A 38 -10.44 -6.85 7.27
CA LEU A 38 -9.13 -6.54 7.81
C LEU A 38 -7.99 -7.22 7.03
N TYR A 39 -8.18 -8.49 6.64
CA TYR A 39 -7.17 -9.29 5.94
C TYR A 39 -6.94 -8.85 4.48
N TRP A 40 -7.87 -8.07 3.92
CA TRP A 40 -7.83 -7.54 2.55
C TRP A 40 -7.51 -6.05 2.55
N HIS A 41 -8.37 -5.26 3.20
CA HIS A 41 -8.29 -3.80 3.22
C HIS A 41 -7.02 -3.29 3.92
N VAL A 42 -6.82 -3.68 5.18
CA VAL A 42 -5.73 -3.13 5.99
C VAL A 42 -4.37 -3.62 5.50
N THR A 43 -4.29 -4.89 5.09
CA THR A 43 -3.05 -5.46 4.57
C THR A 43 -2.61 -4.83 3.24
N MET A 44 -3.55 -4.34 2.40
CA MET A 44 -3.22 -3.56 1.21
C MET A 44 -2.52 -2.25 1.56
N TRP A 45 -3.01 -1.53 2.58
CA TRP A 45 -2.38 -0.29 3.03
C TRP A 45 -0.98 -0.52 3.61
N PHE A 46 -0.80 -1.55 4.44
CA PHE A 46 0.54 -1.94 4.93
C PHE A 46 1.49 -2.28 3.78
N SER A 47 1.03 -3.08 2.83
CA SER A 47 1.85 -3.48 1.68
C SER A 47 2.17 -2.29 0.77
N MET A 48 1.19 -1.40 0.51
CA MET A 48 1.41 -0.14 -0.21
C MET A 48 2.49 0.70 0.47
N PHE A 49 2.40 0.85 1.81
CA PHE A 49 3.37 1.62 2.59
C PHE A 49 4.80 1.07 2.42
N ILE A 50 4.97 -0.25 2.53
CA ILE A 50 6.27 -0.92 2.40
C ILE A 50 6.82 -0.76 0.97
N LEU A 51 5.98 -0.92 -0.06
CA LEU A 51 6.38 -0.76 -1.45
C LEU A 51 6.78 0.69 -1.76
N LEU A 52 6.04 1.68 -1.25
CA LEU A 52 6.38 3.10 -1.42
C LEU A 52 7.67 3.48 -0.68
N LEU A 53 7.89 2.94 0.52
CA LEU A 53 9.16 3.11 1.22
C LEU A 53 10.33 2.55 0.40
N ALA A 54 10.18 1.36 -0.17
CA ALA A 54 11.17 0.78 -1.07
C ALA A 54 11.37 1.64 -2.34
N SER A 55 10.28 2.21 -2.88
CA SER A 55 10.36 3.16 -4.00
C SER A 55 11.17 4.41 -3.63
N VAL A 56 10.94 5.00 -2.47
CA VAL A 56 11.71 6.15 -1.95
C VAL A 56 13.19 5.83 -1.81
N VAL A 57 13.54 4.64 -1.27
CA VAL A 57 14.94 4.19 -1.18
C VAL A 57 15.60 4.13 -2.57
N HIS A 58 14.87 3.63 -3.57
CA HIS A 58 15.36 3.61 -4.94
C HIS A 58 15.45 5.02 -5.55
N GLY A 59 14.48 5.91 -5.27
CA GLY A 59 14.51 7.32 -5.68
C GLY A 59 15.71 8.07 -5.12
N ILE A 60 15.98 7.93 -3.81
CA ILE A 60 17.16 8.52 -3.16
C ILE A 60 18.46 7.96 -3.78
N ALA A 61 18.52 6.65 -4.02
CA ALA A 61 19.68 6.02 -4.65
C ALA A 61 19.88 6.52 -6.10
N TYR A 62 18.79 6.83 -6.84
CA TYR A 62 18.87 7.48 -8.14
C TYR A 62 19.48 8.88 -8.04
N LEU A 63 18.97 9.72 -7.14
CA LEU A 63 19.47 11.09 -6.95
C LEU A 63 20.95 11.14 -6.55
N ARG A 64 21.46 10.10 -5.85
CA ARG A 64 22.88 10.02 -5.44
C ARG A 64 23.80 9.51 -6.54
N HIS A 65 23.33 8.59 -7.39
CA HIS A 65 24.21 7.84 -8.28
C HIS A 65 23.85 7.98 -9.77
N ASN A 66 22.76 8.66 -10.11
CA ASN A 66 22.22 8.83 -11.46
C ASN A 66 22.07 7.51 -12.25
N ASN A 67 21.75 6.40 -11.54
CA ASN A 67 21.59 5.09 -12.15
C ASN A 67 20.16 4.88 -12.64
N PRO A 68 19.90 4.80 -13.97
CA PRO A 68 18.55 4.64 -14.51
C PRO A 68 17.79 3.41 -14.02
N ILE A 69 18.51 2.32 -13.69
CA ILE A 69 17.89 1.11 -13.12
C ILE A 69 17.20 1.41 -11.78
N ARG A 70 17.71 2.37 -11.01
CA ARG A 70 17.09 2.78 -9.74
C ARG A 70 15.78 3.51 -9.97
N ASP A 71 15.72 4.40 -10.96
CA ASP A 71 14.51 5.08 -11.36
C ASP A 71 13.43 4.10 -11.86
N GLU A 72 13.80 3.15 -12.73
CA GLU A 72 12.88 2.12 -13.21
C GLU A 72 12.29 1.26 -12.08
N LYS A 73 13.13 0.88 -11.10
CA LYS A 73 12.67 0.12 -9.92
C LYS A 73 11.76 0.96 -9.03
N SER A 74 12.07 2.24 -8.82
CA SER A 74 11.22 3.17 -8.09
C SER A 74 9.84 3.29 -8.74
N LEU A 75 9.79 3.48 -10.06
CA LEU A 75 8.55 3.54 -10.83
C LEU A 75 7.73 2.25 -10.71
N ALA A 76 8.35 1.09 -10.92
CA ALA A 76 7.66 -0.20 -10.84
C ALA A 76 7.04 -0.46 -9.45
N LEU A 77 7.76 -0.09 -8.39
CA LEU A 77 7.26 -0.18 -7.01
C LEU A 77 6.09 0.79 -6.77
N THR A 78 6.19 2.02 -7.25
CA THR A 78 5.11 3.02 -7.12
C THR A 78 3.85 2.59 -7.85
N GLN A 79 3.97 2.02 -9.06
CA GLN A 79 2.81 1.53 -9.83
C GLN A 79 2.04 0.43 -9.09
N VAL A 80 2.76 -0.55 -8.54
CA VAL A 80 2.12 -1.64 -7.78
C VAL A 80 1.56 -1.13 -6.44
N ALA A 81 2.27 -0.23 -5.78
CA ALA A 81 1.77 0.41 -4.57
C ALA A 81 0.47 1.19 -4.82
N LEU A 82 0.40 1.95 -5.92
CA LEU A 82 -0.82 2.66 -6.32
C LEU A 82 -1.97 1.70 -6.61
N LEU A 83 -1.72 0.58 -7.28
CA LEU A 83 -2.72 -0.47 -7.47
C LEU A 83 -3.26 -0.98 -6.12
N TYR A 84 -2.37 -1.25 -5.15
CA TYR A 84 -2.76 -1.68 -3.81
C TYR A 84 -3.57 -0.61 -3.07
N GLY A 85 -3.21 0.66 -3.21
CA GLY A 85 -3.98 1.77 -2.68
C GLY A 85 -5.38 1.88 -3.28
N CYS A 86 -5.52 1.70 -4.59
CA CYS A 86 -6.83 1.65 -5.26
C CYS A 86 -7.70 0.48 -4.74
N ILE A 87 -7.12 -0.72 -4.59
CA ILE A 87 -7.81 -1.86 -3.98
C ILE A 87 -8.19 -1.53 -2.52
N GLY A 88 -7.27 -0.89 -1.78
CA GLY A 88 -7.51 -0.42 -0.42
C GLY A 88 -8.69 0.54 -0.33
N ILE A 89 -8.77 1.55 -1.21
CA ILE A 89 -9.92 2.48 -1.25
C ILE A 89 -11.23 1.72 -1.51
N VAL A 90 -11.28 0.88 -2.55
CA VAL A 90 -12.50 0.15 -2.94
C VAL A 90 -12.98 -0.78 -1.81
N THR A 91 -12.08 -1.58 -1.25
CA THR A 91 -12.42 -2.48 -0.14
C THR A 91 -12.83 -1.72 1.12
N GLY A 92 -12.24 -0.55 1.38
CA GLY A 92 -12.58 0.33 2.48
C GLY A 92 -13.96 0.97 2.31
N MET A 93 -14.30 1.43 1.11
CA MET A 93 -15.63 1.96 0.79
C MET A 93 -16.72 0.91 0.99
N VAL A 94 -16.49 -0.32 0.53
CA VAL A 94 -17.43 -1.43 0.76
C VAL A 94 -17.56 -1.70 2.25
N TRP A 95 -16.46 -1.74 2.99
CA TRP A 95 -16.50 -1.98 4.44
C TRP A 95 -17.21 -0.84 5.18
N ALA A 96 -16.96 0.41 4.83
CA ALA A 96 -17.64 1.57 5.38
C ALA A 96 -19.16 1.49 5.17
N ARG A 97 -19.63 1.03 4.02
CA ARG A 97 -21.05 0.83 3.73
C ARG A 97 -21.71 -0.14 4.72
N PHE A 98 -21.05 -1.23 5.08
CA PHE A 98 -21.58 -2.22 6.02
C PHE A 98 -21.40 -1.82 7.49
N THR A 99 -20.42 -0.95 7.79
CA THR A 99 -20.10 -0.57 9.17
C THR A 99 -20.77 0.73 9.60
N TRP A 100 -20.83 1.71 8.68
CA TRP A 100 -21.30 3.07 8.94
C TRP A 100 -22.49 3.48 8.04
N ASP A 101 -23.09 2.54 7.34
CA ASP A 101 -24.22 2.73 6.41
C ASP A 101 -23.98 3.74 5.27
N THR A 102 -22.72 4.05 4.98
CA THR A 102 -22.31 4.95 3.91
C THR A 102 -20.98 4.50 3.29
N PHE A 103 -20.80 4.70 1.98
CA PHE A 103 -19.53 4.39 1.31
C PHE A 103 -18.39 5.34 1.68
N TRP A 104 -18.72 6.55 2.16
CA TRP A 104 -17.73 7.56 2.51
C TRP A 104 -18.21 8.39 3.70
N THR A 105 -17.30 8.65 4.64
CA THR A 105 -17.53 9.54 5.79
C THR A 105 -16.56 10.71 5.74
N LYS A 106 -16.77 11.70 6.60
CA LYS A 106 -15.83 12.83 6.78
C LYS A 106 -14.60 12.45 7.63
N ASP A 107 -14.32 11.16 7.78
CA ASP A 107 -13.18 10.67 8.55
C ASP A 107 -11.85 11.18 7.97
N PRO A 108 -10.95 11.75 8.79
CA PRO A 108 -9.68 12.29 8.33
C PRO A 108 -8.78 11.25 7.66
N GLN A 109 -8.82 9.99 8.10
CA GLN A 109 -8.01 8.92 7.52
C GLN A 109 -8.54 8.51 6.14
N LEU A 110 -9.86 8.48 5.92
CA LEU A 110 -10.45 8.24 4.59
C LEU A 110 -10.04 9.35 3.63
N ASN A 111 -10.22 10.62 4.04
CA ASN A 111 -9.85 11.77 3.22
C ASN A 111 -8.34 11.78 2.94
N GLY A 112 -7.52 11.50 3.95
CA GLY A 112 -6.08 11.39 3.81
C GLY A 112 -5.66 10.27 2.83
N ALA A 113 -6.36 9.14 2.85
CA ALA A 113 -6.16 8.04 1.91
C ALA A 113 -6.48 8.47 0.47
N ALA A 114 -7.61 9.15 0.25
CA ALA A 114 -7.98 9.67 -1.07
C ALA A 114 -6.97 10.69 -1.60
N ILE A 115 -6.57 11.66 -0.76
CA ILE A 115 -5.55 12.67 -1.13
C ILE A 115 -4.23 11.98 -1.48
N THR A 116 -3.84 10.95 -0.73
CA THR A 116 -2.64 10.15 -1.04
C THR A 116 -2.71 9.50 -2.41
N ILE A 117 -3.84 8.85 -2.75
CA ILE A 117 -4.03 8.24 -4.07
C ILE A 117 -3.98 9.31 -5.16
N LEU A 118 -4.64 10.46 -4.99
CA LEU A 118 -4.59 11.57 -5.93
C LEU A 118 -3.17 12.12 -6.12
N ALA A 119 -2.38 12.23 -5.06
CA ALA A 119 -0.99 12.65 -5.13
C ALA A 119 -0.14 11.66 -5.96
N TYR A 120 -0.33 10.36 -5.80
CA TYR A 120 0.38 9.36 -6.61
C TYR A 120 -0.15 9.25 -8.04
N LEU A 121 -1.43 9.51 -8.30
CA LEU A 121 -1.94 9.69 -9.67
C LEU A 121 -1.32 10.92 -10.34
N ALA A 122 -1.21 12.04 -9.62
CA ALA A 122 -0.52 13.24 -10.11
C ALA A 122 0.97 12.96 -10.38
N TYR A 123 1.65 12.17 -9.54
CA TYR A 123 2.99 11.67 -9.82
C TYR A 123 3.07 10.93 -11.16
N MET A 124 2.12 10.04 -11.47
CA MET A 124 2.10 9.29 -12.73
C MET A 124 1.91 10.22 -13.93
N VAL A 125 0.99 11.19 -13.83
CA VAL A 125 0.75 12.20 -14.89
C VAL A 125 1.96 13.10 -15.09
N LEU A 126 2.52 13.64 -14.00
CA LEU A 126 3.73 14.47 -14.04
C LEU A 126 4.88 13.73 -14.72
N ARG A 127 5.11 12.48 -14.33
CA ARG A 127 6.17 11.67 -14.93
C ARG A 127 5.94 11.45 -16.42
N ALA A 128 4.72 11.21 -16.85
CA ALA A 128 4.38 11.01 -18.26
C ALA A 128 4.54 12.29 -19.12
N SER A 129 4.41 13.47 -18.51
CA SER A 129 4.49 14.77 -19.19
C SER A 129 5.93 15.25 -19.49
N ILE A 130 6.96 14.62 -18.89
CA ILE A 130 8.35 15.06 -19.03
C ILE A 130 9.06 14.21 -20.08
N PRO A 131 9.41 14.77 -21.26
CA PRO A 131 10.07 14.03 -22.35
C PRO A 131 11.50 13.63 -22.00
N ASP A 132 12.27 14.54 -21.40
CA ASP A 132 13.67 14.30 -21.04
C ASP A 132 13.80 13.25 -19.94
N ALA A 133 14.48 12.16 -20.23
CA ALA A 133 14.58 10.99 -19.35
C ALA A 133 15.25 11.31 -18.01
N ARG A 134 16.30 12.16 -18.02
CA ARG A 134 17.04 12.53 -16.83
C ARG A 134 16.20 13.44 -15.92
N LYS A 135 15.63 14.51 -16.47
CA LYS A 135 14.75 15.43 -15.74
C LYS A 135 13.54 14.70 -15.18
N ARG A 136 12.94 13.83 -15.98
CA ARG A 136 11.82 12.99 -15.56
C ARG A 136 12.15 12.16 -14.32
N ALA A 137 13.31 11.49 -14.32
CA ALA A 137 13.74 10.66 -13.20
C ALA A 137 14.07 11.51 -11.96
N GLU A 138 14.77 12.64 -12.11
CA GLU A 138 15.11 13.57 -11.02
C GLU A 138 13.84 14.13 -10.36
N ILE A 139 12.93 14.70 -11.16
CA ILE A 139 11.67 15.29 -10.65
C ILE A 139 10.78 14.22 -10.02
N SER A 140 10.69 13.04 -10.63
CA SER A 140 9.89 11.93 -10.09
C SER A 140 10.44 11.43 -8.76
N ALA A 141 11.76 11.35 -8.60
CA ALA A 141 12.37 10.94 -7.35
C ALA A 141 12.07 11.94 -6.20
N VAL A 142 12.21 13.24 -6.47
CA VAL A 142 11.90 14.29 -5.48
C VAL A 142 10.41 14.28 -5.14
N TYR A 143 9.54 14.22 -6.15
CA TYR A 143 8.10 14.15 -5.92
C TYR A 143 7.70 12.90 -5.13
N GLY A 144 8.26 11.73 -5.46
CA GLY A 144 7.97 10.48 -4.76
C GLY A 144 8.34 10.51 -3.27
N ILE A 145 9.47 11.15 -2.93
CA ILE A 145 9.88 11.39 -1.53
C ILE A 145 8.85 12.28 -0.83
N PHE A 146 8.48 13.41 -1.45
CA PHE A 146 7.46 14.32 -0.91
C PHE A 146 6.11 13.63 -0.71
N ALA A 147 5.62 12.91 -1.73
CA ALA A 147 4.35 12.19 -1.68
C ALA A 147 4.31 11.12 -0.59
N PHE A 148 5.45 10.44 -0.33
CA PHE A 148 5.56 9.48 0.76
C PHE A 148 5.44 10.15 2.13
N VAL A 149 6.14 11.26 2.36
CA VAL A 149 6.02 12.03 3.61
C VAL A 149 4.59 12.54 3.78
N LEU A 150 3.97 13.06 2.73
CA LEU A 150 2.57 13.50 2.74
C LEU A 150 1.64 12.35 3.14
N MET A 151 1.80 11.15 2.57
CA MET A 151 1.03 9.96 2.94
C MET A 151 1.19 9.61 4.43
N VAL A 152 2.43 9.64 4.96
CA VAL A 152 2.68 9.39 6.39
C VAL A 152 1.91 10.39 7.25
N VAL A 153 1.97 11.67 6.90
CA VAL A 153 1.25 12.72 7.64
C VAL A 153 -0.26 12.50 7.59
N LEU A 154 -0.81 12.26 6.40
CA LEU A 154 -2.26 12.18 6.18
C LEU A 154 -2.90 10.91 6.75
N ILE A 155 -2.22 9.77 6.65
CA ILE A 155 -2.79 8.46 7.05
C ILE A 155 -2.36 8.04 8.45
N VAL A 156 -1.14 8.42 8.87
CA VAL A 156 -0.60 7.94 10.15
C VAL A 156 -0.63 9.02 11.22
N VAL A 157 -0.19 10.25 10.92
CA VAL A 157 -0.03 11.31 11.94
C VAL A 157 -1.36 12.01 12.21
N LEU A 158 -1.94 12.62 11.17
CA LEU A 158 -3.13 13.46 11.31
C LEU A 158 -4.31 12.78 12.02
N PRO A 159 -4.71 11.55 11.69
CA PRO A 159 -5.83 10.90 12.37
C PRO A 159 -5.58 10.58 13.84
N ARG A 160 -4.33 10.67 14.30
CA ARG A 160 -3.92 10.37 15.69
C ARG A 160 -3.64 11.61 16.54
N MET A 161 -3.82 12.81 15.97
CA MET A 161 -3.70 14.06 16.73
C MET A 161 -4.84 14.20 17.74
N GLN A 162 -4.59 14.90 18.87
CA GLN A 162 -5.52 14.96 20.00
C GLN A 162 -6.90 15.52 19.64
N ASP A 163 -6.94 16.53 18.80
CA ASP A 163 -8.18 17.25 18.44
C ASP A 163 -8.85 16.75 17.15
N VAL A 164 -8.41 15.60 16.64
CA VAL A 164 -8.94 15.04 15.40
C VAL A 164 -9.75 13.78 15.71
N ASP A 165 -11.05 13.79 15.44
CA ASP A 165 -11.88 12.59 15.55
C ASP A 165 -11.71 11.69 14.34
N SER A 166 -11.43 10.40 14.58
CA SER A 166 -11.34 9.37 13.55
C SER A 166 -12.06 8.12 14.00
N LEU A 167 -12.77 7.51 13.08
CA LEU A 167 -13.45 6.21 13.28
C LEU A 167 -12.47 5.04 13.21
N HIS A 168 -11.25 5.28 12.72
CA HIS A 168 -10.22 4.26 12.59
C HIS A 168 -9.51 3.97 13.92
N PRO A 169 -9.03 2.74 14.14
CA PRO A 169 -8.28 2.38 15.34
C PRO A 169 -7.02 3.23 15.54
N GLY A 170 -6.68 3.51 16.78
CA GLY A 170 -5.42 4.14 17.15
C GLY A 170 -5.50 5.46 17.91
N LYS A 171 -6.72 5.95 18.25
CA LYS A 171 -6.92 7.15 19.05
C LYS A 171 -7.95 6.93 20.18
N GLY A 172 -7.67 7.50 21.36
CA GLY A 172 -8.57 7.55 22.49
C GLY A 172 -9.09 6.18 22.93
N GLY A 173 -10.41 6.03 22.91
CA GLY A 173 -11.08 4.76 23.19
C GLY A 173 -11.04 3.76 22.02
N ASN A 174 -10.40 4.12 20.92
CA ASN A 174 -10.29 3.33 19.69
C ASN A 174 -8.86 2.76 19.56
N PRO A 175 -8.54 1.63 20.17
CA PRO A 175 -7.18 1.07 20.25
C PRO A 175 -6.67 0.67 18.86
N GLY A 176 -5.35 0.71 18.69
CA GLY A 176 -4.70 0.29 17.45
C GLY A 176 -4.45 -1.21 17.39
N PHE A 177 -3.98 -1.69 16.23
CA PHE A 177 -3.71 -3.11 15.96
C PHE A 177 -2.75 -3.81 16.94
N GLY A 178 -2.03 -3.06 17.77
CA GLY A 178 -1.22 -3.60 18.86
C GLY A 178 -2.03 -4.05 20.07
N ASN A 179 -3.30 -3.64 20.20
CA ASN A 179 -4.13 -3.99 21.31
C ASN A 179 -4.80 -5.35 21.08
N TYR A 180 -4.73 -6.20 22.08
CA TYR A 180 -5.32 -7.54 22.02
C TYR A 180 -6.86 -7.51 21.97
N LYS A 181 -7.51 -6.43 22.39
CA LYS A 181 -8.96 -6.27 22.30
C LYS A 181 -9.44 -6.12 20.85
N ASP A 182 -8.63 -5.50 19.99
CA ASP A 182 -9.00 -5.30 18.59
C ASP A 182 -8.58 -6.47 17.70
N LEU A 183 -7.45 -7.07 18.01
CA LEU A 183 -6.86 -8.14 17.22
C LEU A 183 -6.50 -9.31 18.14
N LYS A 184 -7.41 -10.24 18.29
CA LYS A 184 -7.20 -11.48 19.05
C LYS A 184 -6.12 -12.35 18.40
N ASN A 185 -5.58 -13.30 19.18
CA ASN A 185 -4.45 -14.12 18.72
C ASN A 185 -4.75 -14.92 17.45
N ASP A 186 -5.94 -15.49 17.35
CA ASP A 186 -6.42 -16.23 16.18
C ASP A 186 -6.40 -15.36 14.91
N MET A 187 -6.87 -14.11 15.03
CA MET A 187 -6.83 -13.17 13.93
C MET A 187 -5.40 -12.74 13.57
N ARG A 188 -4.48 -12.65 14.54
CA ARG A 188 -3.06 -12.32 14.30
C ARG A 188 -2.36 -13.38 13.48
N LEU A 189 -2.73 -14.67 13.66
CA LEU A 189 -2.20 -15.79 12.88
C LEU A 189 -2.58 -15.73 11.39
N VAL A 190 -3.56 -14.92 11.03
CA VAL A 190 -3.92 -14.65 9.62
C VAL A 190 -3.43 -13.28 9.19
N PHE A 191 -3.58 -12.26 10.02
CA PHE A 191 -3.28 -10.87 9.67
C PHE A 191 -1.80 -10.61 9.35
N TYR A 192 -0.87 -11.06 10.21
CA TYR A 192 0.56 -10.84 9.94
C TYR A 192 1.08 -11.65 8.75
N PRO A 193 0.72 -12.94 8.58
CA PRO A 193 1.01 -13.64 7.33
C PRO A 193 0.39 -12.97 6.10
N ALA A 194 -0.80 -12.35 6.22
CA ALA A 194 -1.42 -11.63 5.11
C ALA A 194 -0.61 -10.40 4.70
N ILE A 195 -0.12 -9.59 5.66
CA ILE A 195 0.79 -8.47 5.36
C ILE A 195 2.04 -9.00 4.62
N LEU A 196 2.66 -10.05 5.13
CA LEU A 196 3.83 -10.65 4.50
C LEU A 196 3.53 -11.14 3.08
N ALA A 197 2.44 -11.89 2.92
CA ALA A 197 2.03 -12.47 1.64
C ALA A 197 1.76 -11.39 0.59
N TRP A 198 0.93 -10.39 0.90
CA TRP A 198 0.63 -9.29 0.00
C TRP A 198 1.85 -8.44 -0.33
N THR A 199 2.71 -8.19 0.64
CA THR A 199 3.98 -7.48 0.42
C THR A 199 4.90 -8.24 -0.52
N LEU A 200 5.08 -9.56 -0.34
CA LEU A 200 5.89 -10.39 -1.23
C LEU A 200 5.30 -10.47 -2.64
N VAL A 201 3.97 -10.60 -2.77
CA VAL A 201 3.28 -10.53 -4.08
C VAL A 201 3.51 -9.17 -4.72
N GLY A 202 3.40 -8.07 -3.96
CA GLY A 202 3.67 -6.72 -4.44
C GLY A 202 5.10 -6.55 -4.98
N PHE A 203 6.10 -7.02 -4.25
CA PHE A 203 7.49 -7.04 -4.74
C PHE A 203 7.66 -7.94 -5.97
N TRP A 204 6.92 -9.04 -6.07
CA TRP A 204 6.97 -9.90 -7.26
C TRP A 204 6.38 -9.19 -8.47
N LEU A 205 5.21 -8.59 -8.33
CA LEU A 205 4.58 -7.79 -9.39
C LEU A 205 5.46 -6.60 -9.81
N ALA A 206 6.03 -5.87 -8.86
CA ALA A 206 6.96 -4.78 -9.16
C ALA A 206 8.21 -5.27 -9.90
N ASN A 207 8.72 -6.44 -9.55
CA ASN A 207 9.85 -7.03 -10.28
C ASN A 207 9.47 -7.44 -11.71
N LEU A 208 8.25 -7.91 -11.95
CA LEU A 208 7.76 -8.21 -13.31
C LEU A 208 7.57 -6.91 -14.11
N SER A 209 6.93 -5.90 -13.52
CA SER A 209 6.76 -4.57 -14.14
C SER A 209 8.11 -3.95 -14.52
N PHE A 210 9.08 -3.96 -13.60
CA PHE A 210 10.43 -3.50 -13.87
C PHE A 210 11.08 -4.25 -15.05
N ARG A 211 10.99 -5.57 -15.09
CA ARG A 211 11.59 -6.37 -16.18
C ARG A 211 10.97 -6.06 -17.54
N ILE A 212 9.64 -5.90 -17.60
CA ILE A 212 8.94 -5.53 -18.83
C ILE A 212 9.42 -4.16 -19.31
N GLN A 213 9.40 -3.13 -18.46
CA GLN A 213 9.83 -1.77 -18.80
C GLN A 213 11.30 -1.74 -19.25
N HIS A 214 12.16 -2.47 -18.56
CA HIS A 214 13.58 -2.53 -18.87
C HIS A 214 13.85 -3.17 -20.24
N LEU A 215 13.17 -4.28 -20.57
CA LEU A 215 13.29 -4.95 -21.88
C LEU A 215 12.73 -4.07 -23.00
N THR A 216 11.58 -3.41 -22.80
CA THR A 216 11.02 -2.48 -23.78
C THR A 216 11.98 -1.34 -24.09
N ARG A 217 12.62 -0.76 -23.07
CA ARG A 217 13.62 0.29 -23.26
C ARG A 217 14.81 -0.16 -24.09
N ILE A 218 15.35 -1.36 -23.81
CA ILE A 218 16.50 -1.91 -24.54
C ILE A 218 16.13 -2.17 -26.01
N SER A 219 14.93 -2.72 -26.26
CA SER A 219 14.45 -2.98 -27.62
C SER A 219 14.34 -1.70 -28.45
N HIS A 220 13.78 -0.61 -27.88
CA HIS A 220 13.70 0.68 -28.55
C HIS A 220 15.04 1.37 -28.75
N ALA A 221 16.06 1.04 -27.98
CA ALA A 221 17.40 1.60 -28.16
C ALA A 221 18.22 0.88 -29.25
N GLN A 222 17.74 -0.28 -29.72
CA GLN A 222 18.37 -1.09 -30.78
C GLN A 222 17.66 -0.95 -32.14
N SER A 223 16.47 -0.36 -32.19
CA SER A 223 15.72 -0.01 -33.39
C SER A 223 16.02 1.42 -33.82
#